data_c1e27b881e1960dae14c4ba4bfc3c7e5
#
_entry.id   c1e27b881e1960dae14c4ba4bfc3c7e5
#
_cell.length_a   1.000
_cell.length_b   1.000
_cell.length_c   1.000
_cell.angle_alpha   90.00
_cell.angle_beta   90.00
_cell.angle_gamma   90.00
#
_symmetry.space_group_name_H-M   'P 1'
#
loop_
_entity.id
_entity.type
_entity.pdbx_description
1 polymer ?
#
loop_
_entity_poly.entity_id
_entity_poly.type
_entity_poly.pdbx_seq_one_letter_code
_entity_poly.pdbx_strand_id
1 'polypeptide(L)'
;PFCGAVVGVSCNVIYGVVYSPLNILYAFVSIFIAIIVGIAAKRKYLETVFGIFSVSFFLAVSCVFVSVFLNYKFFNGNIGNVWGDGVATFLSNFGINKFLSHIVGQFYLEFLDKVITMFFLFASIKMFRFHKIKSIKKIKNKKMQERESLPKGLTTFVFAVLFFQLLNPSLLNADNNKIENKRFNSYVSTLYNDYNGLFGGTANDIVQTQDGVLWIGTYNGLYRYSGNTFRFMNNFSDVKNVNCLYTDEEGRLWIGTNDNGVSIAINENIENTITEIEGLSSDSVRCITQDSNGLYYVGTSAGLSLISISGGLSVVKNIPEINYSMSISSNKKGDVAVVTNNGDLYILKSGKIVNQLLADSKKEVSCCSFIDDQTLYIGTTKNEVRILKLFENEIVVNKIIDVNPLRAINSIEYFDGDFIFI
;
A
#
# COMPACT_ATOMS: atom_id res chain seq x y z
N PRO A 1 22.41 -28.86 -14.37
CA PRO A 1 22.28 -28.19 -13.07
C PRO A 1 23.04 -26.86 -13.00
N PHE A 2 24.32 -26.85 -13.46
CA PHE A 2 25.19 -25.68 -13.30
C PHE A 2 24.60 -24.39 -13.92
N CYS A 3 24.21 -24.42 -15.18
CA CYS A 3 23.62 -23.24 -15.84
C CYS A 3 22.35 -22.74 -15.12
N GLY A 4 21.49 -23.67 -14.67
CA GLY A 4 20.27 -23.29 -13.91
C GLY A 4 20.61 -22.65 -12.56
N ALA A 5 21.63 -23.13 -11.86
CA ALA A 5 22.10 -22.53 -10.62
C ALA A 5 22.66 -21.12 -10.84
N VAL A 6 23.49 -20.93 -11.87
CA VAL A 6 24.04 -19.60 -12.23
C VAL A 6 22.92 -18.60 -12.54
N VAL A 7 21.94 -18.98 -13.38
CA VAL A 7 20.82 -18.11 -13.72
C VAL A 7 20.00 -17.75 -12.48
N GLY A 8 19.65 -18.75 -11.66
CA GLY A 8 18.86 -18.53 -10.45
C GLY A 8 19.58 -17.63 -9.43
N VAL A 9 20.87 -17.82 -9.22
CA VAL A 9 21.67 -16.96 -8.35
C VAL A 9 21.73 -15.52 -8.91
N SER A 10 22.00 -15.36 -10.22
CA SER A 10 22.06 -14.05 -10.85
C SER A 10 20.74 -13.30 -10.73
N CYS A 11 19.60 -13.97 -10.94
CA CYS A 11 18.28 -13.36 -10.73
C CYS A 11 18.10 -12.88 -9.29
N ASN A 12 18.41 -13.70 -8.29
CA ASN A 12 18.25 -13.31 -6.89
C ASN A 12 19.21 -12.18 -6.48
N VAL A 13 20.41 -12.12 -7.05
CA VAL A 13 21.33 -10.99 -6.83
C VAL A 13 20.77 -9.71 -7.43
N ILE A 14 20.27 -9.75 -8.67
CA ILE A 14 19.63 -8.59 -9.32
C ILE A 14 18.41 -8.13 -8.49
N TYR A 15 17.54 -9.04 -8.09
CA TYR A 15 16.41 -8.70 -7.22
C TYR A 15 16.85 -8.14 -5.87
N GLY A 16 17.95 -8.64 -5.33
CA GLY A 16 18.52 -8.13 -4.09
C GLY A 16 19.04 -6.71 -4.20
N VAL A 17 19.60 -6.35 -5.34
CA VAL A 17 20.12 -4.98 -5.59
C VAL A 17 18.97 -4.01 -5.90
N VAL A 18 17.95 -4.46 -6.66
CA VAL A 18 16.87 -3.58 -7.15
C VAL A 18 15.78 -3.38 -6.09
N TYR A 19 15.37 -4.44 -5.36
CA TYR A 19 14.20 -4.40 -4.49
C TYR A 19 14.54 -4.53 -3.00
N SER A 20 15.27 -5.56 -2.60
CA SER A 20 15.63 -5.79 -1.18
C SER A 20 16.83 -6.70 -1.05
N PRO A 21 17.86 -6.33 -0.27
CA PRO A 21 19.05 -7.16 -0.03
C PRO A 21 18.74 -8.56 0.50
N LEU A 22 17.60 -8.77 1.15
CA LEU A 22 17.15 -10.08 1.65
C LEU A 22 16.91 -11.08 0.52
N ASN A 23 16.60 -10.64 -0.70
CA ASN A 23 16.41 -11.52 -1.85
C ASN A 23 17.69 -12.28 -2.24
N ILE A 24 18.87 -11.78 -1.89
CA ILE A 24 20.15 -12.46 -2.13
C ILE A 24 20.19 -13.81 -1.38
N LEU A 25 19.56 -13.89 -0.19
CA LEU A 25 19.52 -15.11 0.61
C LEU A 25 18.74 -16.22 -0.07
N TYR A 26 17.76 -15.91 -0.92
CA TYR A 26 17.01 -16.89 -1.70
C TYR A 26 17.83 -17.49 -2.86
N ALA A 27 19.03 -17.00 -3.13
CA ALA A 27 19.95 -17.63 -4.09
C ALA A 27 20.27 -19.09 -3.70
N PHE A 28 20.33 -19.40 -2.41
CA PHE A 28 20.50 -20.77 -1.93
C PHE A 28 19.35 -21.70 -2.39
N VAL A 29 18.10 -21.21 -2.33
CA VAL A 29 16.92 -21.95 -2.80
C VAL A 29 17.07 -22.26 -4.30
N SER A 30 17.50 -21.29 -5.11
CA SER A 30 17.72 -21.49 -6.54
C SER A 30 18.78 -22.55 -6.86
N ILE A 31 19.84 -22.65 -6.05
CA ILE A 31 20.86 -23.70 -6.20
C ILE A 31 20.25 -25.07 -5.91
N PHE A 32 19.49 -25.23 -4.82
CA PHE A 32 18.82 -26.49 -4.49
C PHE A 32 17.85 -26.93 -5.59
N ILE A 33 17.03 -26.00 -6.10
CA ILE A 33 16.12 -26.26 -7.22
C ILE A 33 16.89 -26.78 -8.44
N ALA A 34 17.98 -26.12 -8.83
CA ALA A 34 18.77 -26.50 -9.99
C ALA A 34 19.40 -27.89 -9.85
N ILE A 35 19.86 -28.26 -8.65
CA ILE A 35 20.42 -29.56 -8.36
C ILE A 35 19.34 -30.66 -8.46
N ILE A 36 18.21 -30.49 -7.77
CA ILE A 36 17.12 -31.49 -7.73
C ILE A 36 16.55 -31.69 -9.14
N VAL A 37 16.23 -30.63 -9.87
CA VAL A 37 15.71 -30.71 -11.24
C VAL A 37 16.73 -31.34 -12.18
N GLY A 38 18.02 -31.03 -12.02
CA GLY A 38 19.10 -31.63 -12.82
C GLY A 38 19.25 -33.13 -12.59
N ILE A 39 19.15 -33.60 -11.35
CA ILE A 39 19.16 -35.02 -11.01
C ILE A 39 17.90 -35.71 -11.56
N ALA A 40 16.73 -35.11 -11.37
CA ALA A 40 15.46 -35.64 -11.87
C ALA A 40 15.44 -35.78 -13.39
N ALA A 41 15.96 -34.77 -14.12
CA ALA A 41 16.11 -34.82 -15.57
C ALA A 41 17.02 -35.97 -16.02
N LYS A 42 18.19 -36.16 -15.36
CA LYS A 42 19.12 -37.22 -15.66
C LYS A 42 18.52 -38.63 -15.41
N ARG A 43 17.66 -38.75 -14.39
CA ARG A 43 16.97 -39.99 -14.04
C ARG A 43 15.65 -40.19 -14.76
N LYS A 44 15.28 -39.32 -15.71
CA LYS A 44 14.05 -39.35 -16.50
C LYS A 44 12.74 -39.21 -15.68
N TYR A 45 12.81 -38.77 -14.45
CA TYR A 45 11.59 -38.50 -13.64
C TYR A 45 10.68 -37.44 -14.25
N LEU A 46 11.22 -36.52 -15.05
CA LEU A 46 10.44 -35.47 -15.74
C LEU A 46 9.67 -36.01 -16.95
N GLU A 47 9.73 -37.29 -17.25
CA GLU A 47 9.02 -37.90 -18.39
C GLU A 47 7.69 -38.53 -17.99
N THR A 48 7.43 -38.69 -16.70
CA THR A 48 6.21 -39.31 -16.15
C THR A 48 5.46 -38.36 -15.23
N VAL A 49 4.13 -38.47 -15.19
CA VAL A 49 3.28 -37.67 -14.32
C VAL A 49 3.62 -37.90 -12.83
N PHE A 50 3.80 -39.19 -12.45
CA PHE A 50 4.18 -39.52 -11.08
C PHE A 50 5.56 -38.95 -10.69
N GLY A 51 6.51 -39.01 -11.62
CA GLY A 51 7.83 -38.40 -11.42
C GLY A 51 7.78 -36.88 -11.21
N ILE A 52 6.87 -36.20 -11.90
CA ILE A 52 6.66 -34.75 -11.72
C ILE A 52 6.15 -34.44 -10.31
N PHE A 53 5.14 -35.16 -9.83
CA PHE A 53 4.64 -34.97 -8.47
C PHE A 53 5.73 -35.25 -7.43
N SER A 54 6.50 -36.34 -7.61
CA SER A 54 7.61 -36.66 -6.71
C SER A 54 8.66 -35.52 -6.69
N VAL A 55 9.06 -35.05 -7.86
CA VAL A 55 10.05 -33.95 -7.95
C VAL A 55 9.49 -32.66 -7.34
N SER A 56 8.22 -32.31 -7.60
CA SER A 56 7.57 -31.13 -7.02
C SER A 56 7.53 -31.22 -5.50
N PHE A 57 7.25 -32.39 -4.94
CA PHE A 57 7.26 -32.63 -3.50
C PHE A 57 8.65 -32.38 -2.88
N PHE A 58 9.70 -32.96 -3.44
CA PHE A 58 11.06 -32.76 -2.95
C PHE A 58 11.53 -31.30 -3.11
N LEU A 59 11.13 -30.64 -4.19
CA LEU A 59 11.40 -29.21 -4.38
C LEU A 59 10.70 -28.38 -3.31
N ALA A 60 9.42 -28.62 -3.06
CA ALA A 60 8.66 -27.89 -2.04
C ALA A 60 9.29 -28.07 -0.64
N VAL A 61 9.63 -29.30 -0.25
CA VAL A 61 10.29 -29.57 1.04
C VAL A 61 11.61 -28.79 1.16
N SER A 62 12.42 -28.78 0.10
CA SER A 62 13.71 -28.08 0.09
C SER A 62 13.55 -26.57 0.17
N CYS A 63 12.55 -26.00 -0.54
CA CYS A 63 12.25 -24.58 -0.48
C CYS A 63 11.73 -24.16 0.89
N VAL A 64 10.80 -24.94 1.47
CA VAL A 64 10.22 -24.68 2.80
C VAL A 64 11.29 -24.63 3.88
N PHE A 65 12.26 -25.55 3.84
CA PHE A 65 13.33 -25.61 4.83
C PHE A 65 14.12 -24.28 4.91
N VAL A 66 14.39 -23.65 3.78
CA VAL A 66 15.08 -22.36 3.74
C VAL A 66 14.13 -21.19 3.99
N SER A 67 12.96 -21.18 3.32
CA SER A 67 12.01 -20.06 3.37
C SER A 67 11.40 -19.89 4.75
N VAL A 68 11.05 -20.95 5.46
CA VAL A 68 10.50 -20.87 6.83
C VAL A 68 11.49 -20.21 7.79
N PHE A 69 12.76 -20.61 7.71
CA PHE A 69 13.79 -20.02 8.55
C PHE A 69 13.96 -18.50 8.28
N LEU A 70 13.99 -18.11 7.00
CA LEU A 70 14.12 -16.70 6.62
C LEU A 70 12.87 -15.91 7.01
N ASN A 71 11.69 -16.44 6.74
CA ASN A 71 10.42 -15.76 7.06
C ASN A 71 10.25 -15.58 8.58
N TYR A 72 10.62 -16.59 9.36
CA TYR A 72 10.52 -16.48 10.82
C TYR A 72 11.50 -15.47 11.40
N LYS A 73 12.72 -15.41 10.86
CA LYS A 73 13.78 -14.52 11.35
C LYS A 73 13.60 -13.07 10.93
N PHE A 74 13.13 -12.83 9.70
CA PHE A 74 13.12 -11.49 9.10
C PHE A 74 11.72 -10.89 8.89
N PHE A 75 10.66 -11.73 8.88
CA PHE A 75 9.30 -11.30 8.57
C PHE A 75 8.28 -11.71 9.64
N ASN A 76 8.70 -11.95 10.89
CA ASN A 76 7.85 -12.35 12.03
C ASN A 76 6.91 -13.53 11.74
N GLY A 77 7.33 -14.43 10.86
CA GLY A 77 6.55 -15.59 10.48
C GLY A 77 5.47 -15.34 9.42
N ASN A 78 5.39 -14.17 8.81
CA ASN A 78 4.49 -13.94 7.68
C ASN A 78 5.09 -14.56 6.41
N ILE A 79 4.25 -15.29 5.66
CA ILE A 79 4.64 -15.91 4.38
C ILE A 79 4.65 -14.83 3.27
N GLY A 80 3.90 -13.73 3.49
CA GLY A 80 3.76 -12.65 2.51
C GLY A 80 2.88 -13.02 1.32
N ASN A 81 2.08 -14.07 1.45
CA ASN A 81 1.16 -14.53 0.43
C ASN A 81 -0.17 -14.93 1.07
N VAL A 82 -1.27 -14.36 0.57
CA VAL A 82 -2.64 -14.55 1.10
C VAL A 82 -3.04 -16.03 1.25
N TRP A 83 -2.62 -16.89 0.33
CA TRP A 83 -2.93 -18.33 0.37
C TRP A 83 -2.16 -19.07 1.46
N GLY A 84 -0.87 -18.81 1.57
CA GLY A 84 -0.02 -19.41 2.58
C GLY A 84 -0.39 -18.94 3.98
N ASP A 85 -0.57 -17.64 4.16
CA ASP A 85 -0.98 -17.04 5.43
C ASP A 85 -2.41 -17.45 5.82
N GLY A 86 -3.32 -17.63 4.84
CA GLY A 86 -4.67 -18.14 5.05
C GLY A 86 -4.67 -19.55 5.63
N VAL A 87 -3.88 -20.48 5.05
CA VAL A 87 -3.72 -21.85 5.57
C VAL A 87 -3.10 -21.84 6.96
N ALA A 88 -2.06 -21.04 7.18
CA ALA A 88 -1.40 -20.93 8.49
C ALA A 88 -2.36 -20.41 9.57
N THR A 89 -3.15 -19.38 9.25
CA THR A 89 -4.15 -18.83 10.16
C THR A 89 -5.26 -19.83 10.45
N PHE A 90 -5.77 -20.51 9.42
CA PHE A 90 -6.79 -21.55 9.58
C PHE A 90 -6.31 -22.63 10.58
N LEU A 91 -5.12 -23.17 10.38
CA LEU A 91 -4.57 -24.21 11.25
C LEU A 91 -4.33 -23.72 12.69
N SER A 92 -3.87 -22.47 12.85
CA SER A 92 -3.65 -21.91 14.18
C SER A 92 -4.97 -21.71 14.95
N ASN A 93 -6.08 -21.42 14.26
CA ASN A 93 -7.40 -21.33 14.86
C ASN A 93 -7.94 -22.67 15.35
N PHE A 94 -7.45 -23.79 14.81
CA PHE A 94 -7.71 -25.14 15.32
C PHE A 94 -6.81 -25.56 16.49
N GLY A 95 -6.02 -24.63 17.04
CA GLY A 95 -5.13 -24.89 18.19
C GLY A 95 -3.79 -25.49 17.81
N ILE A 96 -3.45 -25.55 16.54
CA ILE A 96 -2.11 -26.00 16.09
C ILE A 96 -1.10 -24.88 16.40
N ASN A 97 0.07 -25.27 16.89
CA ASN A 97 1.16 -24.33 17.19
C ASN A 97 1.45 -23.43 15.99
N LYS A 98 1.57 -22.10 16.21
CA LYS A 98 1.81 -21.10 15.18
C LYS A 98 2.99 -21.44 14.26
N PHE A 99 4.09 -21.96 14.81
CA PHE A 99 5.26 -22.33 14.01
C PHE A 99 4.95 -23.49 13.05
N LEU A 100 4.23 -24.51 13.54
CA LEU A 100 3.84 -25.64 12.71
C LEU A 100 2.81 -25.25 11.65
N SER A 101 1.84 -24.41 12.01
CA SER A 101 0.85 -23.87 11.07
C SER A 101 1.52 -23.08 9.94
N HIS A 102 2.57 -22.33 10.27
CA HIS A 102 3.36 -21.59 9.31
C HIS A 102 4.15 -22.49 8.35
N ILE A 103 4.77 -23.57 8.87
CA ILE A 103 5.45 -24.58 8.03
C ILE A 103 4.47 -25.20 7.03
N VAL A 104 3.27 -25.56 7.48
CA VAL A 104 2.25 -26.16 6.61
C VAL A 104 1.73 -25.17 5.58
N GLY A 105 1.49 -23.92 5.95
CA GLY A 105 1.08 -22.86 5.03
C GLY A 105 2.13 -22.58 3.95
N GLN A 106 3.39 -22.50 4.34
CA GLN A 106 4.51 -22.34 3.41
C GLN A 106 4.66 -23.57 2.50
N PHE A 107 4.55 -24.79 3.05
CA PHE A 107 4.60 -26.00 2.25
C PHE A 107 3.47 -26.09 1.22
N TYR A 108 2.25 -25.74 1.61
CA TYR A 108 1.11 -25.69 0.71
C TYR A 108 1.38 -24.76 -0.49
N LEU A 109 1.85 -23.54 -0.23
CA LEU A 109 2.17 -22.57 -1.28
C LEU A 109 3.28 -23.07 -2.20
N GLU A 110 4.41 -23.51 -1.63
CA GLU A 110 5.56 -23.99 -2.40
C GLU A 110 5.22 -25.24 -3.21
N PHE A 111 4.44 -26.16 -2.66
CA PHE A 111 4.04 -27.37 -3.38
C PHE A 111 3.17 -27.06 -4.59
N LEU A 112 2.17 -26.18 -4.45
CA LEU A 112 1.32 -25.76 -5.57
C LEU A 112 2.12 -25.08 -6.68
N ASP A 113 2.99 -24.15 -6.32
CA ASP A 113 3.87 -23.46 -7.28
C ASP A 113 4.73 -24.46 -8.06
N LYS A 114 5.38 -25.39 -7.36
CA LYS A 114 6.26 -26.38 -8.00
C LYS A 114 5.48 -27.38 -8.86
N VAL A 115 4.29 -27.81 -8.44
CA VAL A 115 3.44 -28.70 -9.26
C VAL A 115 3.05 -28.02 -10.56
N ILE A 116 2.58 -26.77 -10.50
CA ILE A 116 2.17 -26.01 -11.69
C ILE A 116 3.38 -25.81 -12.62
N THR A 117 4.49 -25.32 -12.10
CA THR A 117 5.71 -25.06 -12.88
C THR A 117 6.26 -26.32 -13.55
N MET A 118 6.34 -27.43 -12.80
CA MET A 118 6.85 -28.70 -13.32
C MET A 118 5.90 -29.33 -14.33
N PHE A 119 4.60 -29.08 -14.21
CA PHE A 119 3.61 -29.51 -15.17
C PHE A 119 3.74 -28.76 -16.51
N PHE A 120 3.94 -27.44 -16.48
CA PHE A 120 4.23 -26.66 -17.69
C PHE A 120 5.54 -27.12 -18.36
N LEU A 121 6.56 -27.42 -17.57
CA LEU A 121 7.81 -27.96 -18.08
C LEU A 121 7.59 -29.32 -18.80
N PHE A 122 6.81 -30.21 -18.20
CA PHE A 122 6.47 -31.51 -18.80
C PHE A 122 5.70 -31.34 -20.13
N ALA A 123 4.68 -30.50 -20.15
CA ALA A 123 3.93 -30.21 -21.35
C ALA A 123 4.84 -29.66 -22.47
N SER A 124 5.74 -28.76 -22.12
CA SER A 124 6.73 -28.20 -23.04
C SER A 124 7.68 -29.28 -23.58
N ILE A 125 8.23 -30.13 -22.74
CA ILE A 125 9.12 -31.22 -23.15
C ILE A 125 8.39 -32.19 -24.12
N LYS A 126 7.15 -32.56 -23.82
CA LYS A 126 6.32 -33.39 -24.70
C LYS A 126 6.04 -32.71 -26.04
N MET A 127 5.72 -31.43 -26.03
CA MET A 127 5.46 -30.67 -27.24
C MET A 127 6.71 -30.60 -28.14
N PHE A 128 7.87 -30.29 -27.57
CA PHE A 128 9.14 -30.26 -28.33
C PHE A 128 9.51 -31.62 -28.90
N ARG A 129 9.34 -32.74 -28.14
CA ARG A 129 9.55 -34.10 -28.64
C ARG A 129 8.60 -34.42 -29.80
N PHE A 130 7.34 -34.06 -29.69
CA PHE A 130 6.36 -34.27 -30.75
C PHE A 130 6.74 -33.50 -32.03
N HIS A 131 7.15 -32.24 -31.93
CA HIS A 131 7.63 -31.46 -33.08
C HIS A 131 8.91 -32.08 -33.71
N LYS A 132 9.85 -32.54 -32.90
CA LYS A 132 11.08 -33.16 -33.38
C LYS A 132 10.77 -34.49 -34.11
N ILE A 133 9.87 -35.31 -33.59
CA ILE A 133 9.42 -36.56 -34.21
C ILE A 133 8.66 -36.24 -35.50
N LYS A 134 7.81 -35.22 -35.51
CA LYS A 134 7.06 -34.80 -36.71
C LYS A 134 7.98 -34.27 -37.83
N SER A 135 9.03 -33.52 -37.46
CA SER A 135 10.07 -33.07 -38.39
C SER A 135 10.86 -34.24 -38.98
N ILE A 136 11.25 -35.23 -38.15
CA ILE A 136 11.98 -36.42 -38.62
C ILE A 136 11.08 -37.34 -39.46
N LYS A 137 9.79 -37.50 -39.10
CA LYS A 137 8.80 -38.26 -39.91
C LYS A 137 8.44 -37.57 -41.22
N LYS A 138 8.44 -36.24 -41.25
CA LYS A 138 8.18 -35.47 -42.47
C LYS A 138 9.29 -35.68 -43.53
N ILE A 139 10.48 -36.00 -43.06
CA ILE A 139 11.63 -36.33 -43.94
C ILE A 139 11.55 -37.83 -44.41
N LYS A 140 10.86 -38.69 -43.69
CA LYS A 140 10.93 -40.17 -43.98
C LYS A 140 9.66 -40.78 -44.57
N ASN A 141 8.45 -40.23 -44.46
CA ASN A 141 7.28 -40.77 -45.15
C ASN A 141 6.08 -39.80 -45.24
N LYS A 142 5.66 -39.62 -46.45
CA LYS A 142 4.41 -38.99 -46.89
C LYS A 142 3.27 -40.03 -46.82
N LYS A 143 2.90 -40.50 -45.62
CA LYS A 143 1.65 -41.25 -45.38
C LYS A 143 1.53 -41.65 -43.91
N MET A 144 0.57 -41.18 -43.28
CA MET A 144 -0.45 -41.59 -42.32
C MET A 144 -0.69 -40.57 -41.21
N GLN A 145 -1.91 -40.13 -41.22
CA GLN A 145 -2.54 -39.21 -40.30
C GLN A 145 -3.09 -40.05 -39.12
N GLU A 146 -2.53 -39.93 -37.94
CA GLU A 146 -3.24 -40.30 -36.74
C GLU A 146 -3.16 -39.11 -35.76
N ARG A 147 -4.34 -38.55 -35.45
CA ARG A 147 -4.55 -37.58 -34.38
C ARG A 147 -4.42 -38.32 -33.05
N GLU A 148 -3.30 -38.24 -32.40
CA GLU A 148 -3.24 -38.51 -30.95
C GLU A 148 -3.81 -37.26 -30.19
N SER A 149 -5.02 -37.42 -29.69
CA SER A 149 -5.64 -36.47 -28.74
C SER A 149 -4.81 -36.46 -27.44
N LEU A 150 -4.68 -35.29 -26.83
CA LEU A 150 -4.14 -35.16 -25.46
C LEU A 150 -4.81 -36.20 -24.53
N PRO A 151 -4.06 -36.85 -23.63
CA PRO A 151 -4.65 -37.79 -22.67
C PRO A 151 -5.79 -37.09 -21.91
N LYS A 152 -6.99 -37.68 -21.93
CA LYS A 152 -8.18 -37.14 -21.27
C LYS A 152 -7.98 -36.81 -19.77
N GLY A 153 -7.09 -37.54 -19.10
CA GLY A 153 -6.70 -37.25 -17.70
C GLY A 153 -5.92 -35.94 -17.49
N LEU A 154 -5.27 -35.42 -18.53
CA LEU A 154 -4.48 -34.19 -18.44
C LEU A 154 -5.35 -32.95 -18.38
N THR A 155 -6.40 -32.91 -19.20
CA THR A 155 -7.39 -31.82 -19.20
C THR A 155 -8.20 -31.81 -17.91
N THR A 156 -8.60 -32.98 -17.40
CA THR A 156 -9.33 -33.10 -16.12
C THR A 156 -8.47 -32.64 -14.94
N PHE A 157 -7.17 -32.93 -14.96
CA PHE A 157 -6.24 -32.51 -13.91
C PHE A 157 -6.00 -30.99 -13.93
N VAL A 158 -5.80 -30.37 -15.11
CA VAL A 158 -5.67 -28.91 -15.22
C VAL A 158 -6.94 -28.20 -14.74
N PHE A 159 -8.13 -28.72 -15.09
CA PHE A 159 -9.39 -28.20 -14.59
C PHE A 159 -9.54 -28.40 -13.08
N ALA A 160 -9.09 -29.53 -12.51
CA ALA A 160 -9.15 -29.77 -11.07
C ALA A 160 -8.23 -28.81 -10.30
N VAL A 161 -7.01 -28.54 -10.79
CA VAL A 161 -6.07 -27.59 -10.16
C VAL A 161 -6.60 -26.16 -10.26
N LEU A 162 -7.14 -25.75 -11.40
CA LEU A 162 -7.79 -24.43 -11.58
C LEU A 162 -9.04 -24.31 -10.70
N PHE A 163 -9.84 -25.38 -10.56
CA PHE A 163 -11.01 -25.40 -9.69
C PHE A 163 -10.63 -25.32 -8.22
N PHE A 164 -9.54 -25.96 -7.80
CA PHE A 164 -9.03 -25.91 -6.43
C PHE A 164 -8.44 -24.51 -6.08
N GLN A 165 -7.91 -23.80 -7.06
CA GLN A 165 -7.49 -22.40 -6.90
C GLN A 165 -8.67 -21.41 -6.77
N LEU A 166 -9.84 -21.79 -7.30
CA LEU A 166 -11.07 -20.99 -7.18
C LEU A 166 -11.80 -21.22 -5.84
N LEU A 167 -11.45 -22.27 -5.11
CA LEU A 167 -11.92 -22.50 -3.73
C LEU A 167 -11.13 -21.58 -2.80
N ASN A 168 -11.55 -20.33 -2.72
CA ASN A 168 -10.95 -19.33 -1.84
C ASN A 168 -11.15 -19.77 -0.38
N PRO A 169 -10.10 -20.04 0.43
CA PRO A 169 -10.26 -20.39 1.83
C PRO A 169 -10.95 -19.31 2.67
N SER A 170 -11.07 -18.09 2.16
CA SER A 170 -11.85 -17.04 2.81
C SER A 170 -13.36 -17.30 2.83
N LEU A 171 -13.86 -18.24 2.00
CA LEU A 171 -15.28 -18.65 2.05
C LEU A 171 -15.58 -19.71 3.12
N LEU A 172 -14.56 -20.31 3.73
CA LEU A 172 -14.71 -21.32 4.80
C LEU A 172 -14.75 -20.70 6.21
N ASN A 173 -14.57 -19.40 6.35
CA ASN A 173 -14.62 -18.68 7.63
C ASN A 173 -15.96 -18.04 7.94
N ALA A 174 -17.07 -18.60 7.46
CA ALA A 174 -18.41 -18.24 7.95
C ALA A 174 -18.68 -19.05 9.22
N ASP A 175 -18.37 -18.49 10.33
CA ASP A 175 -19.05 -18.45 11.62
C ASP A 175 -18.15 -18.54 12.87
N ASN A 176 -18.47 -17.63 13.73
CA ASN A 176 -18.47 -17.60 15.20
C ASN A 176 -17.36 -16.88 15.96
N ASN A 177 -17.80 -15.69 16.42
CA ASN A 177 -17.46 -15.08 17.70
C ASN A 177 -16.04 -14.55 17.96
N LYS A 178 -15.83 -13.30 17.58
CA LYS A 178 -15.40 -12.19 18.47
C LYS A 178 -15.38 -10.88 17.69
N ILE A 179 -16.21 -9.96 18.13
CA ILE A 179 -16.58 -8.72 17.44
C ILE A 179 -15.47 -7.64 17.44
N GLU A 180 -14.31 -7.87 18.01
CA GLU A 180 -13.32 -6.80 18.20
C GLU A 180 -12.15 -6.73 17.17
N ASN A 181 -12.02 -7.71 16.24
CA ASN A 181 -10.94 -7.67 15.25
C ASN A 181 -11.39 -7.91 13.79
N LYS A 182 -12.71 -7.78 13.52
CA LYS A 182 -13.30 -8.21 12.24
C LYS A 182 -13.21 -7.20 11.11
N ARG A 183 -12.97 -5.91 11.36
CA ARG A 183 -13.02 -4.87 10.32
C ARG A 183 -11.73 -4.74 9.51
N PHE A 184 -10.57 -4.89 10.12
CA PHE A 184 -9.29 -4.76 9.41
C PHE A 184 -9.00 -5.89 8.40
N ASN A 185 -9.57 -7.07 8.55
CA ASN A 185 -9.40 -8.19 7.60
C ASN A 185 -10.28 -8.07 6.34
N SER A 186 -11.12 -7.04 6.22
CA SER A 186 -11.98 -6.82 5.05
C SER A 186 -11.40 -5.86 4.01
N TYR A 187 -10.26 -5.23 4.29
CA TYR A 187 -9.61 -4.33 3.34
C TYR A 187 -8.69 -5.09 2.38
N VAL A 188 -8.84 -4.80 1.09
CA VAL A 188 -7.95 -5.31 0.06
C VAL A 188 -6.93 -4.22 -0.24
N SER A 189 -5.64 -4.55 -0.09
CA SER A 189 -4.56 -3.64 -0.44
C SER A 189 -4.23 -3.78 -1.93
N THR A 190 -4.24 -2.68 -2.65
CA THR A 190 -3.79 -2.59 -4.05
C THR A 190 -2.67 -1.57 -4.14
N LEU A 191 -1.52 -1.97 -4.69
CA LEU A 191 -0.41 -1.06 -4.93
C LEU A 191 -0.57 -0.40 -6.30
N TYR A 192 -0.62 0.93 -6.31
CA TYR A 192 -0.58 1.73 -7.53
C TYR A 192 0.80 2.35 -7.70
N ASN A 193 1.37 2.24 -8.91
CA ASN A 193 2.69 2.73 -9.27
C ASN A 193 2.77 3.01 -10.78
N ASP A 194 3.97 3.19 -11.33
CA ASP A 194 4.20 3.48 -12.74
C ASP A 194 3.65 2.40 -13.69
N TYR A 195 3.56 1.13 -13.26
CA TYR A 195 3.03 0.05 -14.09
C TYR A 195 1.51 0.11 -14.28
N ASN A 196 0.80 0.77 -13.39
CA ASN A 196 -0.66 0.90 -13.48
C ASN A 196 -1.14 2.35 -13.63
N GLY A 197 -0.23 3.24 -14.06
CA GLY A 197 -0.55 4.56 -14.57
C GLY A 197 -0.38 5.72 -13.59
N LEU A 198 0.07 5.46 -12.35
CA LEU A 198 0.47 6.51 -11.41
C LEU A 198 1.97 6.78 -11.55
N PHE A 199 2.34 7.57 -12.56
CA PHE A 199 3.72 7.92 -12.81
C PHE A 199 4.21 8.99 -11.81
N GLY A 200 5.43 8.85 -11.32
CA GLY A 200 6.07 9.88 -10.48
C GLY A 200 6.19 9.53 -9.00
N GLY A 201 6.01 8.26 -8.68
CA GLY A 201 6.47 7.67 -7.43
C GLY A 201 5.54 7.92 -6.24
N THR A 202 5.80 8.94 -5.45
CA THR A 202 5.13 9.14 -4.14
C THR A 202 3.89 10.01 -4.27
N ALA A 203 2.73 9.50 -3.83
CA ALA A 203 1.57 10.33 -3.54
C ALA A 203 1.82 11.05 -2.21
N ASN A 204 1.69 12.37 -2.21
CA ASN A 204 1.86 13.20 -1.02
C ASN A 204 0.53 13.39 -0.30
N ASP A 205 -0.57 13.49 -1.05
CA ASP A 205 -1.91 13.65 -0.51
C ASP A 205 -2.97 13.10 -1.47
N ILE A 206 -4.14 12.77 -0.92
CA ILE A 206 -5.28 12.26 -1.68
C ILE A 206 -6.58 12.79 -1.09
N VAL A 207 -7.47 13.28 -1.95
CA VAL A 207 -8.82 13.70 -1.55
C VAL A 207 -9.86 13.18 -2.54
N GLN A 208 -11.09 13.04 -2.05
CA GLN A 208 -12.22 12.66 -2.88
C GLN A 208 -13.20 13.85 -2.99
N THR A 209 -13.54 14.20 -4.23
CA THR A 209 -14.60 15.16 -4.51
C THR A 209 -15.98 14.53 -4.38
N GLN A 210 -17.04 15.36 -4.25
CA GLN A 210 -18.41 14.89 -4.03
C GLN A 210 -18.94 13.98 -5.15
N ASP A 211 -18.41 14.08 -6.36
CA ASP A 211 -18.71 13.22 -7.50
C ASP A 211 -18.01 11.85 -7.45
N GLY A 212 -17.27 11.57 -6.36
CA GLY A 212 -16.58 10.30 -6.12
C GLY A 212 -15.22 10.18 -6.81
N VAL A 213 -14.74 11.22 -7.48
CA VAL A 213 -13.42 11.25 -8.11
C VAL A 213 -12.33 11.43 -7.06
N LEU A 214 -11.27 10.64 -7.15
CA LEU A 214 -10.07 10.82 -6.33
C LEU A 214 -9.05 11.71 -7.05
N TRP A 215 -8.53 12.66 -6.31
CA TRP A 215 -7.44 13.52 -6.73
C TRP A 215 -6.19 13.17 -5.94
N ILE A 216 -5.07 12.97 -6.63
CA ILE A 216 -3.81 12.52 -6.03
C ILE A 216 -2.74 13.56 -6.34
N GLY A 217 -2.21 14.18 -5.30
CA GLY A 217 -1.09 15.10 -5.38
C GLY A 217 0.24 14.37 -5.34
N THR A 218 1.13 14.69 -6.27
CA THR A 218 2.49 14.13 -6.36
C THR A 218 3.51 15.24 -6.58
N TYR A 219 4.80 14.93 -6.46
CA TYR A 219 5.87 15.87 -6.81
C TYR A 219 5.85 16.26 -8.30
N ASN A 220 5.32 15.39 -9.17
CA ASN A 220 5.25 15.66 -10.60
C ASN A 220 4.00 16.47 -11.01
N GLY A 221 3.04 16.61 -10.12
CA GLY A 221 1.77 17.31 -10.36
C GLY A 221 0.57 16.53 -9.85
N LEU A 222 -0.58 16.79 -10.46
CA LEU A 222 -1.88 16.29 -10.03
C LEU A 222 -2.38 15.17 -10.93
N TYR A 223 -2.92 14.11 -10.33
CA TYR A 223 -3.61 13.02 -11.00
C TYR A 223 -5.08 12.98 -10.60
N ARG A 224 -5.91 12.58 -11.54
CA ARG A 224 -7.33 12.29 -11.37
C ARG A 224 -7.57 10.79 -11.57
N TYR A 225 -8.30 10.16 -10.64
CA TYR A 225 -8.66 8.76 -10.70
C TYR A 225 -10.18 8.59 -10.55
N SER A 226 -10.81 7.96 -11.53
CA SER A 226 -12.26 7.77 -11.61
C SER A 226 -12.68 6.29 -11.43
N GLY A 227 -11.87 5.50 -10.73
CA GLY A 227 -12.13 4.08 -10.47
C GLY A 227 -11.41 3.10 -11.41
N ASN A 228 -10.97 3.52 -12.60
CA ASN A 228 -10.31 2.64 -13.57
C ASN A 228 -8.89 3.05 -13.93
N THR A 229 -8.67 4.33 -14.23
CA THR A 229 -7.40 4.83 -14.76
C THR A 229 -6.98 6.12 -14.10
N PHE A 230 -5.68 6.30 -13.95
CA PHE A 230 -5.08 7.56 -13.57
C PHE A 230 -4.92 8.44 -14.80
N ARG A 231 -5.40 9.67 -14.72
CA ARG A 231 -5.19 10.69 -15.74
C ARG A 231 -4.33 11.81 -15.15
N PHE A 232 -3.18 12.03 -15.73
CA PHE A 232 -2.35 13.18 -15.38
C PHE A 232 -2.98 14.47 -15.91
N MET A 233 -3.04 15.50 -15.08
CA MET A 233 -3.69 16.77 -15.38
C MET A 233 -2.73 17.73 -16.08
N ASN A 234 -2.45 17.47 -17.36
CA ASN A 234 -1.54 18.29 -18.17
C ASN A 234 -1.96 19.76 -18.33
N ASN A 235 -3.27 20.05 -18.21
CA ASN A 235 -3.81 21.40 -18.25
C ASN A 235 -3.50 22.21 -16.98
N PHE A 236 -2.96 21.58 -15.94
CA PHE A 236 -2.48 22.21 -14.71
C PHE A 236 -0.95 22.33 -14.74
N SER A 237 -0.42 22.95 -15.81
CA SER A 237 1.02 23.02 -16.07
C SER A 237 1.82 23.68 -14.93
N ASP A 238 1.21 24.58 -14.21
CA ASP A 238 1.80 25.36 -13.11
C ASP A 238 1.62 24.67 -11.74
N VAL A 239 0.84 23.57 -11.70
CA VAL A 239 0.64 22.75 -10.50
C VAL A 239 1.64 21.59 -10.49
N LYS A 240 2.77 21.81 -9.85
CA LYS A 240 3.81 20.81 -9.58
C LYS A 240 4.11 20.76 -8.10
N ASN A 241 4.90 19.80 -7.67
CA ASN A 241 5.29 19.66 -6.26
C ASN A 241 4.09 19.79 -5.31
N VAL A 242 2.99 19.06 -5.60
CA VAL A 242 1.78 19.12 -4.78
C VAL A 242 2.07 18.51 -3.42
N ASN A 243 1.89 19.28 -2.36
CA ASN A 243 2.08 18.85 -0.98
C ASN A 243 0.79 18.41 -0.31
N CYS A 244 -0.31 19.16 -0.54
CA CYS A 244 -1.59 18.92 0.11
C CYS A 244 -2.75 19.24 -0.82
N LEU A 245 -3.87 18.59 -0.56
CA LEU A 245 -5.13 18.78 -1.25
C LEU A 245 -6.26 19.00 -0.23
N TYR A 246 -7.24 19.79 -0.59
CA TYR A 246 -8.44 19.98 0.21
C TYR A 246 -9.65 20.17 -0.69
N THR A 247 -10.78 19.57 -0.35
CA THR A 247 -12.05 19.78 -1.05
C THR A 247 -13.04 20.44 -0.12
N ASP A 248 -13.66 21.54 -0.56
CA ASP A 248 -14.67 22.22 0.21
C ASP A 248 -16.11 21.78 -0.11
N GLU A 249 -17.06 22.26 0.65
CA GLU A 249 -18.48 21.90 0.50
C GLU A 249 -19.07 22.38 -0.84
N GLU A 250 -18.50 23.42 -1.45
CA GLU A 250 -18.92 23.93 -2.77
C GLU A 250 -18.28 23.17 -3.94
N GLY A 251 -17.47 22.16 -3.65
CA GLY A 251 -16.85 21.30 -4.66
C GLY A 251 -15.60 21.89 -5.29
N ARG A 252 -14.99 22.92 -4.72
CA ARG A 252 -13.70 23.45 -5.17
C ARG A 252 -12.57 22.54 -4.66
N LEU A 253 -11.61 22.29 -5.53
CA LEU A 253 -10.36 21.60 -5.18
C LEU A 253 -9.27 22.64 -4.90
N TRP A 254 -8.79 22.67 -3.68
CA TRP A 254 -7.67 23.48 -3.23
C TRP A 254 -6.39 22.64 -3.33
N ILE A 255 -5.38 23.18 -3.99
CA ILE A 255 -4.13 22.48 -4.32
C ILE A 255 -2.99 23.29 -3.76
N GLY A 256 -2.41 22.82 -2.65
CA GLY A 256 -1.23 23.42 -2.05
C GLY A 256 0.04 22.85 -2.66
N THR A 257 0.93 23.71 -3.14
CA THR A 257 2.20 23.34 -3.77
C THR A 257 3.38 23.74 -2.88
N ASN A 258 4.54 23.21 -3.19
CA ASN A 258 5.77 23.55 -2.45
C ASN A 258 6.38 24.89 -2.89
N ASP A 259 6.05 25.39 -4.06
CA ASP A 259 6.78 26.47 -4.73
C ASP A 259 5.92 27.43 -5.55
N ASN A 260 4.60 27.23 -5.59
CA ASN A 260 3.67 28.07 -6.36
C ASN A 260 2.36 28.39 -5.61
N GLY A 261 2.43 28.47 -4.28
CA GLY A 261 1.30 28.83 -3.44
C GLY A 261 0.16 27.83 -3.46
N VAL A 262 -1.07 28.34 -3.42
CA VAL A 262 -2.30 27.55 -3.45
C VAL A 262 -3.12 27.87 -4.69
N SER A 263 -3.47 26.85 -5.46
CA SER A 263 -4.36 26.95 -6.62
C SER A 263 -5.75 26.42 -6.26
N ILE A 264 -6.79 27.08 -6.76
CA ILE A 264 -8.18 26.70 -6.56
C ILE A 264 -8.74 26.29 -7.92
N ALA A 265 -9.21 25.04 -8.00
CA ALA A 265 -9.77 24.48 -9.22
C ALA A 265 -11.26 24.16 -9.06
N ILE A 266 -12.02 24.41 -10.13
CA ILE A 266 -13.43 24.06 -10.27
C ILE A 266 -13.62 23.38 -11.63
N ASN A 267 -14.35 22.26 -11.66
CA ASN A 267 -14.65 21.54 -12.90
C ASN A 267 -13.40 21.28 -13.77
N GLU A 268 -12.31 20.86 -13.15
CA GLU A 268 -11.03 20.58 -13.81
C GLU A 268 -10.34 21.82 -14.45
N ASN A 269 -10.66 23.03 -14.02
CA ASN A 269 -9.97 24.25 -14.42
C ASN A 269 -9.46 25.00 -13.20
N ILE A 270 -8.25 25.56 -13.31
CA ILE A 270 -7.73 26.47 -12.28
C ILE A 270 -8.41 27.83 -12.46
N GLU A 271 -9.15 28.26 -11.45
CA GLU A 271 -9.84 29.53 -11.44
C GLU A 271 -8.96 30.65 -10.85
N ASN A 272 -8.19 30.31 -9.82
CA ASN A 272 -7.34 31.26 -9.11
C ASN A 272 -6.09 30.56 -8.57
N THR A 273 -5.03 31.35 -8.42
CA THR A 273 -3.82 30.98 -7.68
C THR A 273 -3.47 32.13 -6.73
N ILE A 274 -3.14 31.83 -5.50
CA ILE A 274 -2.73 32.76 -4.46
C ILE A 274 -1.29 32.44 -4.08
N THR A 275 -0.42 33.42 -4.19
CA THR A 275 1.00 33.32 -3.89
C THR A 275 1.40 34.35 -2.83
N GLU A 276 2.68 34.44 -2.52
CA GLU A 276 3.21 35.53 -1.69
C GLU A 276 2.89 36.93 -2.27
N ILE A 277 2.73 37.02 -3.60
CA ILE A 277 2.37 38.27 -4.28
C ILE A 277 0.95 38.74 -3.88
N GLU A 278 0.01 37.78 -3.76
CA GLU A 278 -1.36 38.04 -3.30
C GLU A 278 -1.48 38.06 -1.77
N GLY A 279 -0.37 37.93 -1.05
CA GLY A 279 -0.28 38.11 0.39
C GLY A 279 -0.20 36.82 1.21
N LEU A 280 0.02 35.65 0.57
CA LEU A 280 0.27 34.40 1.29
C LEU A 280 1.57 34.51 2.11
N SER A 281 1.64 33.87 3.27
CA SER A 281 2.84 33.90 4.13
C SER A 281 4.07 33.23 3.48
N SER A 282 3.87 32.24 2.60
CA SER A 282 4.89 31.61 1.79
C SER A 282 4.25 30.80 0.66
N ASP A 283 4.91 30.71 -0.48
CA ASP A 283 4.50 29.86 -1.61
C ASP A 283 4.63 28.36 -1.31
N SER A 284 5.31 27.99 -0.23
CA SER A 284 5.42 26.61 0.23
C SER A 284 4.25 26.26 1.16
N VAL A 285 3.16 25.78 0.58
CA VAL A 285 1.94 25.34 1.29
C VAL A 285 2.08 23.90 1.77
N ARG A 286 1.65 23.62 2.99
CA ARG A 286 1.81 22.33 3.65
C ARG A 286 0.50 21.65 4.02
N CYS A 287 -0.50 22.41 4.40
CA CYS A 287 -1.80 21.88 4.82
C CYS A 287 -2.89 22.94 4.63
N ILE A 288 -4.12 22.50 4.40
CA ILE A 288 -5.27 23.38 4.16
C ILE A 288 -6.48 22.80 4.89
N THR A 289 -7.28 23.66 5.52
CA THR A 289 -8.62 23.33 6.04
C THR A 289 -9.52 24.54 6.01
N GLN A 290 -10.82 24.32 6.22
CA GLN A 290 -11.83 25.37 6.35
C GLN A 290 -12.53 25.25 7.70
N ASP A 291 -12.80 26.37 8.36
CA ASP A 291 -13.66 26.36 9.55
C ASP A 291 -15.15 26.39 9.20
N SER A 292 -16.00 26.19 10.19
CA SER A 292 -17.46 26.22 10.02
C SER A 292 -18.03 27.57 9.61
N ASN A 293 -17.22 28.64 9.63
CA ASN A 293 -17.62 30.00 9.21
C ASN A 293 -17.20 30.29 7.75
N GLY A 294 -16.60 29.31 7.05
CA GLY A 294 -16.16 29.47 5.68
C GLY A 294 -14.79 30.15 5.53
N LEU A 295 -14.05 30.35 6.61
CA LEU A 295 -12.68 30.86 6.56
C LEU A 295 -11.69 29.74 6.31
N TYR A 296 -10.82 29.90 5.32
CA TYR A 296 -9.79 28.91 4.99
C TYR A 296 -8.50 29.21 5.75
N TYR A 297 -7.88 28.16 6.23
CA TYR A 297 -6.61 28.18 6.93
C TYR A 297 -5.58 27.46 6.09
N VAL A 298 -4.62 28.19 5.57
CA VAL A 298 -3.54 27.69 4.71
C VAL A 298 -2.23 27.75 5.48
N GLY A 299 -1.79 26.56 5.91
CA GLY A 299 -0.52 26.41 6.61
C GLY A 299 0.64 26.38 5.63
N THR A 300 1.60 27.27 5.84
CA THR A 300 2.79 27.42 4.99
C THR A 300 4.09 27.17 5.76
N SER A 301 5.20 27.22 5.06
CA SER A 301 6.53 27.12 5.69
C SER A 301 6.92 28.37 6.51
N ALA A 302 6.24 29.51 6.34
CA ALA A 302 6.58 30.78 7.01
C ALA A 302 5.44 31.41 7.82
N GLY A 303 4.34 30.71 8.01
CA GLY A 303 3.19 31.19 8.78
C GLY A 303 1.89 30.50 8.41
N LEU A 304 0.83 30.83 9.11
CA LEU A 304 -0.53 30.40 8.78
C LEU A 304 -1.26 31.59 8.14
N SER A 305 -1.76 31.40 6.92
CA SER A 305 -2.53 32.41 6.19
C SER A 305 -4.02 32.09 6.26
N LEU A 306 -4.83 33.13 6.50
CA LEU A 306 -6.29 33.05 6.53
C LEU A 306 -6.83 33.65 5.25
N ILE A 307 -7.64 32.88 4.51
CA ILE A 307 -8.20 33.26 3.22
C ILE A 307 -9.71 33.29 3.31
N SER A 308 -10.31 34.36 2.80
CA SER A 308 -11.77 34.49 2.65
C SER A 308 -12.15 34.54 1.18
N ILE A 309 -13.27 33.90 0.84
CA ILE A 309 -13.92 34.04 -0.48
C ILE A 309 -15.08 35.00 -0.43
N SER A 310 -15.62 35.27 0.75
CA SER A 310 -16.75 36.19 0.94
C SER A 310 -16.33 37.59 0.57
N GLY A 311 -16.96 38.16 -0.48
CA GLY A 311 -16.62 39.49 -0.99
C GLY A 311 -15.45 39.53 -1.99
N GLY A 312 -14.96 38.37 -2.41
CA GLY A 312 -13.82 38.15 -3.30
C GLY A 312 -12.68 37.44 -2.63
N LEU A 313 -11.99 36.62 -3.39
CA LEU A 313 -10.87 35.82 -2.91
C LEU A 313 -9.73 36.73 -2.42
N SER A 314 -9.38 36.63 -1.14
CA SER A 314 -8.31 37.45 -0.55
C SER A 314 -7.71 36.83 0.71
N VAL A 315 -6.42 37.07 0.92
CA VAL A 315 -5.76 36.81 2.21
C VAL A 315 -6.18 37.91 3.19
N VAL A 316 -6.89 37.50 4.24
CA VAL A 316 -7.43 38.46 5.22
C VAL A 316 -6.51 38.67 6.43
N LYS A 317 -5.65 37.69 6.71
CA LYS A 317 -4.73 37.74 7.85
C LYS A 317 -3.62 36.71 7.72
N ASN A 318 -2.43 37.05 8.20
CA ASN A 318 -1.33 36.11 8.42
C ASN A 318 -1.03 36.01 9.93
N ILE A 319 -0.67 34.79 10.37
CA ILE A 319 -0.29 34.49 11.75
C ILE A 319 1.13 33.85 11.69
N PRO A 320 2.18 34.69 11.75
CA PRO A 320 3.56 34.24 11.60
C PRO A 320 4.06 33.41 12.80
N GLU A 321 3.39 33.50 13.97
CA GLU A 321 3.70 32.72 15.16
C GLU A 321 3.51 31.22 14.93
N ILE A 322 2.58 30.84 14.04
CA ILE A 322 2.34 29.44 13.65
C ILE A 322 3.21 29.12 12.44
N ASN A 323 4.50 29.06 12.68
CA ASN A 323 5.49 28.85 11.63
C ASN A 323 5.63 27.36 11.27
N TYR A 324 5.79 27.07 9.98
CA TYR A 324 5.97 25.74 9.42
C TYR A 324 4.89 24.73 9.86
N SER A 325 3.66 24.99 9.45
CA SER A 325 2.52 24.12 9.74
C SER A 325 2.67 22.76 9.05
N MET A 326 2.53 21.67 9.77
CA MET A 326 2.69 20.30 9.24
C MET A 326 1.36 19.58 9.11
N SER A 327 0.44 19.83 10.02
CA SER A 327 -0.87 19.17 10.05
C SER A 327 -1.92 20.16 10.54
N ILE A 328 -3.11 20.07 9.99
CA ILE A 328 -4.22 20.93 10.33
C ILE A 328 -5.53 20.13 10.32
N SER A 329 -6.42 20.46 11.24
CA SER A 329 -7.75 19.84 11.30
C SER A 329 -8.76 20.83 11.87
N SER A 330 -10.00 20.79 11.41
CA SER A 330 -11.10 21.64 11.90
C SER A 330 -12.24 20.78 12.45
N ASN A 331 -13.02 21.35 13.38
CA ASN A 331 -14.24 20.75 13.89
C ASN A 331 -15.50 21.51 13.44
N LYS A 332 -16.66 20.96 13.73
CA LYS A 332 -17.95 21.57 13.34
C LYS A 332 -18.29 22.85 14.14
N LYS A 333 -17.62 23.12 15.26
CA LYS A 333 -17.76 24.37 16.02
C LYS A 333 -16.89 25.51 15.50
N GLY A 334 -16.04 25.24 14.50
CA GLY A 334 -15.13 26.22 13.91
C GLY A 334 -13.81 26.36 14.68
N ASP A 335 -13.49 25.43 15.59
CA ASP A 335 -12.15 25.36 16.13
C ASP A 335 -11.20 24.70 15.12
N VAL A 336 -9.99 25.23 15.02
CA VAL A 336 -8.96 24.72 14.11
C VAL A 336 -7.72 24.38 14.92
N ALA A 337 -7.25 23.13 14.80
CA ALA A 337 -6.00 22.66 15.39
C ALA A 337 -4.90 22.70 14.34
N VAL A 338 -3.74 23.25 14.69
CA VAL A 338 -2.55 23.31 13.83
C VAL A 338 -1.35 22.78 14.58
N VAL A 339 -0.65 21.85 13.96
CA VAL A 339 0.63 21.30 14.46
C VAL A 339 1.77 21.86 13.61
N THR A 340 2.79 22.38 14.25
CA THR A 340 3.98 22.89 13.59
C THR A 340 5.09 21.83 13.49
N ASN A 341 6.09 22.07 12.65
CA ASN A 341 7.27 21.21 12.55
C ASN A 341 8.09 21.12 13.86
N ASN A 342 7.91 22.07 14.76
CA ASN A 342 8.53 22.03 16.09
C ASN A 342 7.76 21.12 17.06
N GLY A 343 6.56 20.67 16.68
CA GLY A 343 5.65 19.88 17.52
C GLY A 343 4.77 20.74 18.44
N ASP A 344 4.68 22.06 18.18
CA ASP A 344 3.74 22.94 18.85
C ASP A 344 2.34 22.70 18.32
N LEU A 345 1.37 22.66 19.22
CA LEU A 345 -0.06 22.56 18.88
C LEU A 345 -0.73 23.90 19.23
N TYR A 346 -1.40 24.47 18.26
CA TYR A 346 -2.22 25.67 18.40
C TYR A 346 -3.68 25.35 18.15
N ILE A 347 -4.57 25.91 18.97
CA ILE A 347 -6.02 25.87 18.75
C ILE A 347 -6.47 27.28 18.42
N LEU A 348 -7.13 27.42 17.27
CA LEU A 348 -7.67 28.67 16.80
C LEU A 348 -9.19 28.66 16.77
N LYS A 349 -9.80 29.81 16.94
CA LYS A 349 -11.23 30.05 16.75
C LYS A 349 -11.42 31.37 16.02
N SER A 350 -12.13 31.34 14.90
CA SER A 350 -12.35 32.54 14.04
C SER A 350 -11.05 33.30 13.78
N GLY A 351 -9.96 32.62 13.42
CA GLY A 351 -8.66 33.20 13.10
C GLY A 351 -7.87 33.80 14.28
N LYS A 352 -8.22 33.46 15.52
CA LYS A 352 -7.48 33.87 16.74
C LYS A 352 -7.00 32.67 17.49
N ILE A 353 -5.75 32.66 17.94
CA ILE A 353 -5.23 31.64 18.85
C ILE A 353 -5.96 31.75 20.18
N VAL A 354 -6.66 30.69 20.58
CA VAL A 354 -7.39 30.61 21.85
C VAL A 354 -6.69 29.72 22.85
N ASN A 355 -5.90 28.76 22.38
CA ASN A 355 -5.11 27.87 23.23
C ASN A 355 -3.87 27.38 22.51
N GLN A 356 -2.85 26.96 23.27
CA GLN A 356 -1.61 26.43 22.71
C GLN A 356 -0.95 25.43 23.67
N LEU A 357 -0.32 24.41 23.11
CA LEU A 357 0.55 23.47 23.79
C LEU A 357 1.91 23.53 23.11
N LEU A 358 2.86 24.26 23.70
CA LEU A 358 4.18 24.39 23.12
C LEU A 358 4.98 23.12 23.39
N ALA A 359 5.69 22.63 22.40
CA ALA A 359 6.55 21.48 22.51
C ALA A 359 7.71 21.79 23.46
N ASP A 360 8.01 20.84 24.32
CA ASP A 360 9.33 20.79 24.91
C ASP A 360 10.36 20.43 23.84
N SER A 361 11.64 20.44 24.17
CA SER A 361 12.77 20.23 23.22
C SER A 361 12.73 18.95 22.40
N LYS A 362 11.68 18.13 22.49
CA LYS A 362 11.62 16.76 21.93
C LYS A 362 10.79 16.63 20.65
N LYS A 363 10.13 17.69 20.16
CA LYS A 363 9.34 17.67 18.91
C LYS A 363 8.41 16.44 18.80
N GLU A 364 7.60 16.20 19.82
CA GLU A 364 6.89 14.94 19.94
C GLU A 364 5.63 14.86 19.07
N VAL A 365 4.89 15.97 18.88
CA VAL A 365 3.63 15.95 18.11
C VAL A 365 3.92 16.05 16.62
N SER A 366 3.30 15.17 15.84
CA SER A 366 3.51 15.07 14.39
C SER A 366 2.28 15.37 13.55
N CYS A 367 1.10 15.02 14.03
CA CYS A 367 -0.16 15.26 13.31
C CYS A 367 -1.33 15.40 14.28
N CYS A 368 -2.45 15.93 13.78
CA CYS A 368 -3.68 16.10 14.55
C CYS A 368 -4.93 15.82 13.70
N SER A 369 -5.99 15.33 14.34
CA SER A 369 -7.29 15.13 13.72
C SER A 369 -8.42 15.31 14.73
N PHE A 370 -9.38 16.18 14.45
CA PHE A 370 -10.61 16.29 15.21
C PHE A 370 -11.54 15.13 14.91
N ILE A 371 -12.07 14.50 15.95
CA ILE A 371 -13.02 13.40 15.84
C ILE A 371 -14.45 13.91 16.10
N ASP A 372 -14.55 14.80 17.04
CA ASP A 372 -15.78 15.50 17.38
C ASP A 372 -15.47 16.94 17.83
N ASP A 373 -16.48 17.67 18.24
CA ASP A 373 -16.35 19.07 18.63
C ASP A 373 -15.48 19.35 19.87
N GLN A 374 -15.08 18.32 20.60
CA GLN A 374 -14.30 18.48 21.83
C GLN A 374 -13.10 17.53 21.90
N THR A 375 -13.02 16.56 20.97
CA THR A 375 -12.00 15.53 21.02
C THR A 375 -11.02 15.69 19.88
N LEU A 376 -9.77 15.90 20.21
CA LEU A 376 -8.65 15.98 19.28
C LEU A 376 -7.72 14.83 19.51
N TYR A 377 -7.43 14.07 18.46
CA TYR A 377 -6.39 13.06 18.45
C TYR A 377 -5.10 13.67 17.93
N ILE A 378 -3.99 13.44 18.60
CA ILE A 378 -2.66 13.84 18.14
C ILE A 378 -1.76 12.62 18.04
N GLY A 379 -1.08 12.51 16.91
CA GLY A 379 -0.02 11.55 16.69
C GLY A 379 1.31 12.06 17.20
N THR A 380 2.18 11.14 17.59
CA THR A 380 3.51 11.48 18.08
C THR A 380 4.60 10.75 17.29
N THR A 381 5.82 11.25 17.38
CA THR A 381 7.02 10.60 16.84
C THR A 381 7.48 9.39 17.67
N LYS A 382 6.77 9.05 18.77
CA LYS A 382 7.13 8.01 19.73
C LYS A 382 6.12 6.87 19.82
N ASN A 383 5.42 6.52 18.76
CA ASN A 383 4.43 5.42 18.75
C ASN A 383 3.19 5.67 19.61
N GLU A 384 2.91 6.90 19.99
CA GLU A 384 1.77 7.22 20.85
C GLU A 384 0.74 8.03 20.08
N VAL A 385 -0.52 7.72 20.29
CA VAL A 385 -1.65 8.60 19.99
C VAL A 385 -2.18 9.14 21.30
N ARG A 386 -2.24 10.46 21.44
CA ARG A 386 -2.80 11.11 22.62
C ARG A 386 -4.18 11.65 22.28
N ILE A 387 -5.15 11.34 23.12
CA ILE A 387 -6.52 11.85 23.00
C ILE A 387 -6.62 13.06 23.90
N LEU A 388 -6.85 14.21 23.31
CA LEU A 388 -7.05 15.47 24.01
C LEU A 388 -8.53 15.79 24.10
N LYS A 389 -8.96 16.34 25.23
CA LYS A 389 -10.26 17.00 25.39
C LYS A 389 -10.02 18.50 25.48
N LEU A 390 -10.75 19.24 24.62
CA LEU A 390 -10.71 20.69 24.58
C LEU A 390 -11.88 21.25 25.43
N PHE A 391 -11.52 22.06 26.41
CA PHE A 391 -12.43 22.90 27.17
C PHE A 391 -12.18 24.36 26.80
N GLU A 392 -13.08 25.27 27.17
CA GLU A 392 -12.97 26.69 26.75
C GLU A 392 -11.62 27.35 27.07
N ASN A 393 -10.96 26.92 28.15
CA ASN A 393 -9.69 27.51 28.62
C ASN A 393 -8.58 26.52 28.83
N GLU A 394 -8.77 25.24 28.52
CA GLU A 394 -7.81 24.19 28.85
C GLU A 394 -7.80 23.05 27.84
N ILE A 395 -6.61 22.52 27.58
CA ILE A 395 -6.40 21.27 26.84
C ILE A 395 -5.99 20.19 27.83
N VAL A 396 -6.78 19.14 27.96
CA VAL A 396 -6.52 18.03 28.89
C VAL A 396 -6.18 16.76 28.13
N VAL A 397 -5.07 16.11 28.47
CA VAL A 397 -4.75 14.77 27.96
C VAL A 397 -5.67 13.77 28.65
N ASN A 398 -6.64 13.24 27.93
CA ASN A 398 -7.61 12.28 28.45
C ASN A 398 -7.09 10.84 28.42
N LYS A 399 -6.35 10.45 27.38
CA LYS A 399 -5.84 9.10 27.20
C LYS A 399 -4.60 9.08 26.31
N ILE A 400 -3.70 8.14 26.59
CA ILE A 400 -2.55 7.82 25.73
C ILE A 400 -2.73 6.37 25.25
N ILE A 401 -2.56 6.15 23.95
CA ILE A 401 -2.64 4.84 23.32
C ILE A 401 -1.27 4.54 22.72
N ASP A 402 -0.65 3.44 23.11
CA ASP A 402 0.55 2.91 22.47
C ASP A 402 0.13 2.12 21.21
N VAL A 403 0.63 2.54 20.06
CA VAL A 403 0.31 1.95 18.74
C VAL A 403 1.49 1.17 18.16
N ASN A 404 2.25 0.51 19.02
CA ASN A 404 3.33 -0.37 18.59
C ASN A 404 2.85 -1.40 17.53
N PRO A 405 3.54 -1.61 16.37
CA PRO A 405 4.98 -1.35 16.13
C PRO A 405 5.30 -0.09 15.31
N LEU A 406 4.40 0.85 15.16
CA LEU A 406 4.70 2.09 14.42
C LEU A 406 5.80 2.87 15.12
N ARG A 407 6.66 3.54 14.35
CA ARG A 407 7.75 4.36 14.93
C ARG A 407 7.35 5.82 15.08
N ALA A 408 6.54 6.33 14.17
CA ALA A 408 5.98 7.67 14.18
C ALA A 408 4.59 7.62 13.56
N ILE A 409 3.69 8.47 14.02
CA ILE A 409 2.36 8.63 13.44
C ILE A 409 2.40 9.87 12.54
N ASN A 410 2.24 9.69 11.24
CA ASN A 410 2.30 10.77 10.27
C ASN A 410 0.91 11.32 9.92
N SER A 411 -0.12 10.48 9.99
CA SER A 411 -1.52 10.87 9.76
C SER A 411 -2.47 10.06 10.64
N ILE A 412 -3.60 10.67 10.95
CA ILE A 412 -4.71 10.04 11.68
C ILE A 412 -5.98 10.31 10.89
N GLU A 413 -6.61 9.25 10.43
CA GLU A 413 -7.89 9.31 9.72
C GLU A 413 -8.98 8.59 10.52
N TYR A 414 -10.18 9.16 10.54
CA TYR A 414 -11.36 8.56 11.15
C TYR A 414 -12.38 8.21 10.08
N PHE A 415 -12.69 6.94 9.96
CA PHE A 415 -13.64 6.45 8.95
C PHE A 415 -14.54 5.36 9.53
N ASP A 416 -15.84 5.53 9.37
CA ASP A 416 -16.89 4.55 9.73
C ASP A 416 -16.77 3.94 11.16
N GLY A 417 -16.37 4.76 12.12
CA GLY A 417 -16.19 4.35 13.52
C GLY A 417 -14.82 3.79 13.87
N ASP A 418 -13.93 3.64 12.89
CA ASP A 418 -12.58 3.14 13.07
C ASP A 418 -11.51 4.23 12.85
N PHE A 419 -10.36 4.06 13.48
CA PHE A 419 -9.20 4.93 13.31
C PHE A 419 -8.15 4.24 12.47
N ILE A 420 -7.57 4.98 11.54
CA ILE A 420 -6.43 4.56 10.74
C ILE A 420 -5.26 5.46 11.13
N PHE A 421 -4.19 4.85 11.63
CA PHE A 421 -2.93 5.52 11.96
C PHE A 421 -1.88 5.12 10.92
N ILE A 422 -1.20 6.12 10.33
CA ILE A 422 -0.19 5.95 9.29
C ILE A 422 1.14 6.52 9.75
#